data_90decca4932f41f6875b6c39b7cfdbc8
#
_entry.id   90decca4932f41f6875b6c39b7cfdbc8
#
_cell.length_a   1.000
_cell.length_b   1.000
_cell.length_c   1.000
_cell.angle_alpha   90.00
_cell.angle_beta   90.00
_cell.angle_gamma   90.00
#
_symmetry.space_group_name_H-M   'P 1'
#
loop_
_entity.id
_entity.type
_entity.pdbx_description
1 polymer ?
#
loop_
_entity_poly.entity_id
_entity_poly.type
_entity_poly.pdbx_seq_one_letter_code
_entity_poly.pdbx_strand_id
1 'polypeptide(L)'
;MEFELLKKSHVKRNILIGVTTIAVLTAGILTFTKAKYRVTESIPLVNGTINYKPYDFKMIAMYQENDSGEYEEIEVMPSSGYIINEEKSYCTVDGENKDTSVILKTIDGNHTFSGLQKGSKCYLYFDEYTGPIRDTLLANYLTRLTRNDFSTIVTDTTTGTIYYADTSKGRTYYFAGNPTDNWVKFGGFYWRIIRINEDGTIRLIYQGTSANTTGSNTQISISVYNNRDYGGVENAHVGYMYTINQPHGLGSNSIIKELLDQWYISNLLGVADKIDGNAGFCGDRTPYSGSGIGLDYTLYGAYNRLVTNKSPTFECDNRYDLYTTKGSITGNGALTYPIGLISADEVSYAGGVYNVNNTSSYLNTGQGYWTMSA
;
A
#
# COMPACT_ATOMS: atom_id res chain seq x y z
N MET A 1 49.00 62.20 27.16
CA MET A 1 47.97 62.30 26.11
C MET A 1 47.87 60.95 25.48
N GLU A 2 46.85 60.13 25.88
CA GLU A 2 46.57 58.86 25.27
C GLU A 2 45.58 59.08 24.13
N PHE A 3 45.96 58.62 22.94
CA PHE A 3 45.07 58.63 21.79
C PHE A 3 44.29 57.29 21.76
N GLU A 4 43.02 57.29 22.12
CA GLU A 4 42.07 56.14 21.85
C GLU A 4 41.77 56.08 20.37
N LEU A 5 42.18 55.00 19.74
CA LEU A 5 41.80 54.66 18.37
C LEU A 5 40.32 54.24 18.35
N LEU A 6 39.46 55.08 17.76
CA LEU A 6 38.08 54.76 17.51
C LEU A 6 37.93 53.49 16.65
N LYS A 7 37.45 52.44 17.26
CA LYS A 7 37.12 51.16 16.59
C LYS A 7 36.04 51.39 15.51
N LYS A 8 36.39 51.18 14.25
CA LYS A 8 35.47 51.31 13.13
C LYS A 8 34.25 50.38 13.34
N SER A 9 33.07 50.97 13.49
CA SER A 9 31.82 50.23 13.66
C SER A 9 31.46 49.48 12.36
N HIS A 10 31.35 48.18 12.44
CA HIS A 10 30.95 47.32 11.32
C HIS A 10 29.40 47.16 11.21
N VAL A 11 28.63 47.93 11.95
CA VAL A 11 27.13 47.81 12.01
C VAL A 11 26.52 47.92 10.63
N LYS A 12 26.90 48.88 9.80
CA LYS A 12 26.37 49.05 8.45
C LYS A 12 26.68 47.83 7.56
N ARG A 13 27.90 47.26 7.68
CA ARG A 13 28.32 46.07 6.93
C ARG A 13 27.50 44.83 7.36
N ASN A 14 27.29 44.65 8.66
CA ASN A 14 26.56 43.51 9.19
C ASN A 14 25.07 43.61 8.85
N ILE A 15 24.46 44.81 8.83
CA ILE A 15 23.09 45.02 8.36
C ILE A 15 22.97 44.71 6.87
N LEU A 16 23.92 45.16 6.04
CA LEU A 16 23.91 44.86 4.61
C LEU A 16 24.03 43.36 4.34
N ILE A 17 24.88 42.64 5.05
CA ILE A 17 25.01 41.17 4.96
C ILE A 17 23.70 40.50 5.39
N GLY A 18 23.10 40.95 6.49
CA GLY A 18 21.82 40.41 6.96
C GLY A 18 20.70 40.57 5.93
N VAL A 19 20.55 41.76 5.36
CA VAL A 19 19.53 42.06 4.33
C VAL A 19 19.74 41.24 3.04
N THR A 20 21.00 41.13 2.59
CA THR A 20 21.33 40.32 1.40
C THR A 20 21.09 38.83 1.65
N THR A 21 21.38 38.28 2.83
CA THR A 21 21.14 36.90 3.19
C THR A 21 19.63 36.60 3.21
N ILE A 22 18.83 37.48 3.80
CA ILE A 22 17.36 37.34 3.82
C ILE A 22 16.79 37.40 2.39
N ALA A 23 17.28 38.35 1.56
CA ALA A 23 16.82 38.47 0.17
C ALA A 23 17.13 37.20 -0.66
N VAL A 24 18.31 36.60 -0.50
CA VAL A 24 18.71 35.36 -1.19
C VAL A 24 17.88 34.19 -0.70
N LEU A 25 17.63 34.06 0.62
CA LEU A 25 16.77 33.01 1.16
C LEU A 25 15.32 33.14 0.68
N THR A 26 14.79 34.37 0.64
CA THR A 26 13.43 34.63 0.15
C THR A 26 13.31 34.33 -1.34
N ALA A 27 14.31 34.73 -2.15
CA ALA A 27 14.34 34.40 -3.57
C ALA A 27 14.49 32.88 -3.80
N GLY A 28 15.28 32.18 -2.98
CA GLY A 28 15.42 30.73 -3.01
C GLY A 28 14.10 30.00 -2.68
N ILE A 29 13.39 30.46 -1.65
CA ILE A 29 12.07 29.89 -1.29
C ILE A 29 11.05 30.16 -2.39
N LEU A 30 11.01 31.37 -2.96
CA LEU A 30 10.07 31.72 -4.03
C LEU A 30 10.37 30.95 -5.34
N THR A 31 11.64 30.72 -5.67
CA THR A 31 12.01 29.89 -6.84
C THR A 31 11.71 28.42 -6.59
N PHE A 32 11.92 27.92 -5.36
CA PHE A 32 11.59 26.53 -5.01
C PHE A 32 10.08 26.29 -5.00
N THR A 33 9.30 27.22 -4.49
CA THR A 33 7.82 27.13 -4.53
C THR A 33 7.30 27.25 -5.96
N LYS A 34 7.83 28.17 -6.79
CA LYS A 34 7.47 28.25 -8.22
C LYS A 34 7.90 27.00 -9.02
N ALA A 35 9.04 26.40 -8.71
CA ALA A 35 9.46 25.14 -9.33
C ALA A 35 8.56 23.97 -8.95
N LYS A 36 7.99 23.97 -7.75
CA LYS A 36 7.05 22.93 -7.31
C LYS A 36 5.68 23.02 -7.99
N TYR A 37 5.31 24.20 -8.52
CA TYR A 37 4.06 24.42 -9.25
C TYR A 37 4.22 24.46 -10.78
N ARG A 38 5.43 24.16 -11.30
CA ARG A 38 5.68 24.03 -12.73
C ARG A 38 6.17 22.65 -13.12
N VAL A 39 5.44 21.62 -12.71
CA VAL A 39 5.44 20.35 -13.45
C VAL A 39 4.23 20.44 -14.38
N THR A 40 4.40 21.06 -15.52
CA THR A 40 3.56 20.81 -16.69
C THR A 40 4.04 19.50 -17.30
N GLU A 41 3.89 18.40 -16.60
CA GLU A 41 3.75 17.13 -17.27
C GLU A 41 2.30 17.10 -17.76
N SER A 42 2.14 17.05 -19.07
CA SER A 42 0.89 16.68 -19.70
C SER A 42 0.55 15.29 -19.14
N ILE A 43 -0.33 15.24 -18.14
CA ILE A 43 -0.94 14.00 -17.70
C ILE A 43 -1.72 13.51 -18.92
N PRO A 44 -1.38 12.33 -19.49
CA PRO A 44 -2.21 11.78 -20.54
C PRO A 44 -3.58 11.53 -19.91
N LEU A 45 -4.54 12.34 -20.28
CA LEU A 45 -5.94 12.12 -20.02
C LEU A 45 -6.28 10.78 -20.67
N VAL A 46 -6.36 9.73 -19.87
CA VAL A 46 -6.92 8.42 -20.23
C VAL A 46 -6.13 7.63 -21.27
N ASN A 47 -5.34 6.66 -20.81
CA ASN A 47 -4.98 5.49 -21.62
C ASN A 47 -6.08 4.41 -21.54
N GLY A 48 -7.29 4.77 -21.85
CA GLY A 48 -8.37 3.85 -22.19
C GLY A 48 -8.82 4.21 -23.59
N THR A 49 -9.00 3.23 -24.47
CA THR A 49 -9.63 3.44 -25.77
C THR A 49 -11.05 3.94 -25.55
N ILE A 50 -11.18 5.24 -25.32
CA ILE A 50 -12.44 5.91 -25.51
C ILE A 50 -12.53 6.12 -27.03
N ASN A 51 -13.55 5.54 -27.65
CA ASN A 51 -13.94 5.92 -29.00
C ASN A 51 -14.39 7.38 -28.98
N TYR A 52 -13.44 8.27 -29.03
CA TYR A 52 -13.68 9.71 -29.11
C TYR A 52 -14.12 10.03 -30.53
N LYS A 53 -15.38 10.33 -30.73
CA LYS A 53 -15.73 11.40 -31.65
C LYS A 53 -15.35 12.69 -30.94
N PRO A 54 -14.61 13.63 -31.59
CA PRO A 54 -14.25 14.88 -30.94
C PRO A 54 -15.53 15.67 -30.66
N TYR A 55 -16.00 15.60 -29.43
CA TYR A 55 -17.05 16.49 -28.95
C TYR A 55 -16.33 17.72 -28.41
N ASP A 56 -16.69 18.90 -28.95
CA ASP A 56 -16.30 20.19 -28.38
C ASP A 56 -17.03 20.40 -27.04
N PHE A 57 -16.72 19.59 -26.00
CA PHE A 57 -17.19 19.93 -24.67
C PHE A 57 -16.12 20.80 -23.98
N LYS A 58 -16.53 21.71 -23.14
CA LYS A 58 -15.64 22.58 -22.36
C LYS A 58 -15.85 22.37 -20.88
N MET A 59 -14.77 22.10 -20.18
CA MET A 59 -14.73 22.30 -18.74
C MET A 59 -14.68 23.82 -18.49
N ILE A 60 -15.67 24.37 -17.81
CA ILE A 60 -15.74 25.81 -17.58
C ILE A 60 -15.12 26.17 -16.25
N ALA A 61 -15.47 25.44 -15.19
CA ALA A 61 -14.90 25.63 -13.88
C ALA A 61 -14.87 24.29 -13.12
N MET A 62 -13.88 24.13 -12.28
CA MET A 62 -13.75 23.02 -11.35
C MET A 62 -13.51 23.57 -9.96
N TYR A 63 -14.17 22.99 -8.98
CA TYR A 63 -14.09 23.40 -7.59
C TYR A 63 -13.76 22.19 -6.74
N GLN A 64 -12.87 22.35 -5.78
CA GLN A 64 -12.45 21.33 -4.85
C GLN A 64 -12.77 21.77 -3.43
N GLU A 65 -13.36 20.89 -2.65
CA GLU A 65 -13.58 21.10 -1.22
C GLU A 65 -12.24 21.14 -0.49
N ASN A 66 -12.06 22.12 0.38
CA ASN A 66 -10.90 22.25 1.23
C ASN A 66 -11.17 21.67 2.63
N ASP A 67 -10.16 21.61 3.50
CA ASP A 67 -10.24 21.09 4.87
C ASP A 67 -11.31 21.78 5.74
N SER A 68 -11.82 22.94 5.32
CA SER A 68 -12.89 23.71 6.01
C SER A 68 -14.28 23.41 5.43
N GLY A 69 -14.39 22.56 4.40
CA GLY A 69 -15.65 22.27 3.71
C GLY A 69 -16.08 23.36 2.72
N GLU A 70 -15.19 24.29 2.37
CA GLU A 70 -15.44 25.32 1.37
C GLU A 70 -14.86 24.93 0.01
N TYR A 71 -15.50 25.37 -1.09
CA TYR A 71 -15.06 25.08 -2.44
C TYR A 71 -14.13 26.14 -3.00
N GLU A 72 -12.94 25.74 -3.38
CA GLU A 72 -11.96 26.57 -4.05
C GLU A 72 -11.85 26.18 -5.53
N GLU A 73 -11.74 27.18 -6.41
CA GLU A 73 -11.57 26.94 -7.85
C GLU A 73 -10.19 26.34 -8.12
N ILE A 74 -10.18 25.31 -8.95
CA ILE A 74 -8.96 24.58 -9.33
C ILE A 74 -8.80 24.55 -10.85
N GLU A 75 -7.55 24.54 -11.32
CA GLU A 75 -7.24 24.49 -12.77
C GLU A 75 -7.03 23.06 -13.27
N VAL A 76 -6.77 22.11 -12.37
CA VAL A 76 -6.44 20.71 -12.69
C VAL A 76 -7.38 19.80 -11.94
N MET A 77 -7.95 18.82 -12.63
CA MET A 77 -8.84 17.81 -12.02
C MET A 77 -8.08 17.02 -10.96
N PRO A 78 -8.67 16.83 -9.76
CA PRO A 78 -8.04 16.03 -8.71
C PRO A 78 -7.82 14.60 -9.20
N SER A 79 -6.62 14.06 -8.96
CA SER A 79 -6.26 12.71 -9.40
C SER A 79 -6.64 11.62 -8.40
N SER A 80 -6.80 11.97 -7.12
CA SER A 80 -7.16 11.03 -6.05
C SER A 80 -7.64 11.79 -4.81
N GLY A 81 -8.34 11.10 -3.93
CA GLY A 81 -8.82 11.66 -2.67
C GLY A 81 -10.08 12.52 -2.81
N TYR A 82 -10.66 12.63 -4.00
CA TYR A 82 -11.86 13.41 -4.26
C TYR A 82 -12.85 12.64 -5.12
N ILE A 83 -14.14 12.91 -4.91
CA ILE A 83 -15.24 12.38 -5.73
C ILE A 83 -16.03 13.53 -6.34
N ILE A 84 -16.63 13.29 -7.50
CA ILE A 84 -17.56 14.26 -8.09
C ILE A 84 -18.80 14.35 -7.19
N ASN A 85 -19.13 15.57 -6.74
CA ASN A 85 -20.40 15.85 -6.10
C ASN A 85 -21.49 15.85 -7.17
N GLU A 86 -22.30 14.78 -7.21
CA GLU A 86 -23.35 14.57 -8.22
C GLU A 86 -24.50 15.60 -8.14
N GLU A 87 -24.73 16.18 -6.95
CA GLU A 87 -25.78 17.17 -6.73
C GLU A 87 -25.37 18.57 -7.21
N LYS A 88 -24.13 18.96 -6.93
CA LYS A 88 -23.60 20.29 -7.27
C LYS A 88 -23.06 20.36 -8.68
N SER A 89 -22.46 19.28 -9.18
CA SER A 89 -21.91 19.24 -10.54
C SER A 89 -23.01 19.18 -11.60
N TYR A 90 -22.77 19.86 -12.70
CA TYR A 90 -23.72 19.85 -13.81
C TYR A 90 -23.05 20.28 -15.12
N CYS A 91 -23.70 19.90 -16.21
CA CYS A 91 -23.39 20.43 -17.55
C CYS A 91 -24.60 21.14 -18.12
N THR A 92 -24.34 22.09 -19.02
CA THR A 92 -25.37 22.79 -19.83
C THR A 92 -24.96 22.78 -21.29
N VAL A 93 -25.90 22.85 -22.20
CA VAL A 93 -25.63 23.03 -23.64
C VAL A 93 -25.86 24.50 -24.04
N ASP A 94 -26.93 25.10 -23.56
CA ASP A 94 -27.33 26.48 -23.80
C ASP A 94 -26.72 27.51 -22.83
N GLY A 95 -26.12 27.05 -21.72
CA GLY A 95 -25.55 27.89 -20.67
C GLY A 95 -26.53 28.25 -19.57
N GLU A 96 -27.82 27.90 -19.68
CA GLU A 96 -28.84 28.27 -18.69
C GLU A 96 -29.42 27.06 -17.94
N ASN A 97 -29.72 25.97 -18.65
CA ASN A 97 -30.40 24.82 -18.06
C ASN A 97 -29.44 23.65 -17.86
N LYS A 98 -29.59 22.97 -16.72
CA LYS A 98 -28.87 21.70 -16.46
C LYS A 98 -29.30 20.65 -17.48
N ASP A 99 -28.32 20.01 -18.12
CA ASP A 99 -28.58 18.86 -19.00
C ASP A 99 -28.69 17.60 -18.13
N THR A 100 -29.92 17.15 -17.95
CA THR A 100 -30.22 15.95 -17.12
C THR A 100 -29.82 14.63 -17.78
N SER A 101 -29.43 14.64 -19.05
CA SER A 101 -28.91 13.45 -19.74
C SER A 101 -27.43 13.17 -19.41
N VAL A 102 -26.71 14.16 -18.86
CA VAL A 102 -25.31 14.03 -18.50
C VAL A 102 -25.20 13.37 -17.12
N ILE A 103 -24.41 12.31 -17.05
CA ILE A 103 -24.08 11.62 -15.83
C ILE A 103 -22.62 11.90 -15.48
N LEU A 104 -22.40 12.48 -14.31
CA LEU A 104 -21.10 12.83 -13.76
C LEU A 104 -20.90 12.00 -12.48
N LYS A 105 -19.93 11.09 -12.47
CA LYS A 105 -19.71 10.18 -11.33
C LYS A 105 -18.24 9.90 -11.13
N THR A 106 -17.89 9.54 -9.91
CA THR A 106 -16.63 8.88 -9.60
C THR A 106 -16.91 7.40 -9.34
N ILE A 107 -16.33 6.54 -10.18
CA ILE A 107 -16.46 5.07 -10.07
C ILE A 107 -15.06 4.49 -9.89
N ASP A 108 -14.85 3.73 -8.83
CA ASP A 108 -13.54 3.16 -8.48
C ASP A 108 -12.41 4.21 -8.53
N GLY A 109 -12.70 5.42 -8.02
CA GLY A 109 -11.77 6.54 -8.00
C GLY A 109 -11.53 7.22 -9.36
N ASN A 110 -12.16 6.78 -10.43
CA ASN A 110 -12.07 7.42 -11.74
C ASN A 110 -13.27 8.32 -11.99
N HIS A 111 -13.01 9.57 -12.38
CA HIS A 111 -14.06 10.49 -12.78
C HIS A 111 -14.59 10.11 -14.17
N THR A 112 -15.87 9.82 -14.25
CA THR A 112 -16.54 9.36 -15.47
C THR A 112 -17.60 10.35 -15.91
N PHE A 113 -17.67 10.58 -17.22
CA PHE A 113 -18.59 11.48 -17.85
C PHE A 113 -19.32 10.74 -18.97
N SER A 114 -20.64 10.77 -18.95
CA SER A 114 -21.45 10.16 -20.01
C SER A 114 -22.61 11.06 -20.36
N GLY A 115 -23.19 10.88 -21.56
CA GLY A 115 -24.30 11.72 -22.06
C GLY A 115 -23.89 13.11 -22.55
N LEU A 116 -22.60 13.44 -22.61
CA LEU A 116 -22.12 14.72 -23.11
C LEU A 116 -22.48 14.92 -24.56
N GLN A 117 -22.94 16.14 -24.91
CA GLN A 117 -23.31 16.55 -26.25
C GLN A 117 -22.33 17.61 -26.78
N LYS A 118 -22.34 17.83 -28.09
CA LYS A 118 -21.55 18.90 -28.70
C LYS A 118 -21.95 20.26 -28.11
N GLY A 119 -20.98 20.97 -27.55
CA GLY A 119 -21.18 22.28 -26.91
C GLY A 119 -21.50 22.21 -25.43
N SER A 120 -21.49 21.01 -24.82
CA SER A 120 -21.64 20.88 -23.36
C SER A 120 -20.59 21.70 -22.62
N LYS A 121 -21.04 22.46 -21.62
CA LYS A 121 -20.23 23.25 -20.70
C LYS A 121 -20.44 22.70 -19.31
N CYS A 122 -19.38 22.20 -18.67
CA CYS A 122 -19.48 21.53 -17.37
C CYS A 122 -18.85 22.34 -16.25
N TYR A 123 -19.52 22.31 -15.12
CA TYR A 123 -19.10 22.84 -13.84
C TYR A 123 -19.00 21.66 -12.87
N LEU A 124 -17.80 21.35 -12.37
CA LEU A 124 -17.54 20.20 -11.54
C LEU A 124 -17.20 20.65 -10.13
N TYR A 125 -17.80 19.97 -9.18
CA TYR A 125 -17.51 20.11 -7.77
C TYR A 125 -16.98 18.78 -7.26
N PHE A 126 -15.88 18.82 -6.55
CA PHE A 126 -15.21 17.66 -6.00
C PHE A 126 -15.21 17.74 -4.48
N ASP A 127 -15.90 16.79 -3.85
CA ASP A 127 -15.88 16.62 -2.39
C ASP A 127 -14.66 15.81 -1.98
N GLU A 128 -14.12 16.07 -0.79
CA GLU A 128 -13.14 15.19 -0.21
C GLU A 128 -13.74 13.78 -0.01
N TYR A 129 -13.03 12.77 -0.50
CA TYR A 129 -13.49 11.41 -0.37
C TYR A 129 -13.18 10.87 1.02
N THR A 130 -14.20 10.72 1.83
CA THR A 130 -14.11 10.16 3.19
C THR A 130 -14.37 8.65 3.25
N GLY A 131 -14.49 8.01 2.10
CA GLY A 131 -14.75 6.58 1.97
C GLY A 131 -13.53 5.69 2.25
N PRO A 132 -13.64 4.38 2.00
CA PRO A 132 -12.56 3.43 2.23
C PRO A 132 -11.27 3.80 1.49
N ILE A 133 -10.14 3.77 2.18
CA ILE A 133 -8.80 4.05 1.62
C ILE A 133 -8.49 3.21 0.35
N ARG A 134 -9.11 2.03 0.23
CA ARG A 134 -9.09 1.19 -0.98
C ARG A 134 -9.40 1.97 -2.25
N ASP A 135 -10.48 2.73 -2.26
CA ASP A 135 -10.97 3.38 -3.49
C ASP A 135 -10.05 4.53 -3.88
N THR A 136 -9.55 5.28 -2.88
CA THR A 136 -8.50 6.29 -3.08
C THR A 136 -7.22 5.67 -3.67
N LEU A 137 -6.81 4.50 -3.18
CA LEU A 137 -5.64 3.80 -3.71
C LEU A 137 -5.88 3.30 -5.12
N LEU A 138 -7.03 2.66 -5.38
CA LEU A 138 -7.34 2.11 -6.70
C LEU A 138 -7.48 3.19 -7.79
N ALA A 139 -7.79 4.43 -7.42
CA ALA A 139 -7.77 5.56 -8.33
C ALA A 139 -6.39 5.83 -8.93
N ASN A 140 -5.33 5.55 -8.18
CA ASN A 140 -3.95 5.77 -8.64
C ASN A 140 -3.44 4.68 -9.60
N TYR A 141 -4.15 3.55 -9.70
CA TYR A 141 -3.72 2.38 -10.48
C TYR A 141 -4.65 2.16 -11.68
N LEU A 142 -4.40 2.90 -12.74
CA LEU A 142 -5.20 2.85 -13.97
C LEU A 142 -4.97 1.56 -14.77
N THR A 143 -3.76 0.99 -14.68
CA THR A 143 -3.43 -0.28 -15.34
C THR A 143 -3.67 -1.43 -14.36
N ARG A 144 -4.65 -2.29 -14.67
CA ARG A 144 -5.04 -3.44 -13.87
C ARG A 144 -4.80 -4.72 -14.66
N LEU A 145 -3.92 -5.58 -14.19
CA LEU A 145 -3.44 -6.77 -14.88
C LEU A 145 -3.81 -8.04 -14.10
N THR A 146 -3.80 -9.18 -14.78
CA THR A 146 -3.83 -10.50 -14.17
C THR A 146 -2.51 -11.22 -14.41
N ARG A 147 -2.15 -12.16 -13.53
CA ARG A 147 -1.05 -13.09 -13.74
C ARG A 147 -1.58 -14.50 -13.80
N ASN A 148 -1.17 -15.23 -14.85
CA ASN A 148 -1.53 -16.63 -15.05
C ASN A 148 -0.29 -17.56 -15.03
N ASP A 149 0.91 -16.98 -15.03
CA ASP A 149 2.16 -17.71 -14.90
C ASP A 149 2.90 -17.31 -13.62
N PHE A 150 3.11 -18.28 -12.75
CA PHE A 150 3.86 -18.16 -11.50
C PHE A 150 5.13 -19.02 -11.51
N SER A 151 5.54 -19.49 -12.69
CA SER A 151 6.81 -20.23 -12.89
C SER A 151 8.00 -19.32 -13.12
N THR A 152 7.75 -18.06 -13.47
CA THR A 152 8.76 -17.04 -13.77
C THR A 152 8.71 -15.87 -12.78
N ILE A 153 9.89 -15.27 -12.48
CA ILE A 153 9.98 -14.07 -11.66
C ILE A 153 9.41 -12.85 -12.40
N VAL A 154 8.88 -11.89 -11.64
CA VAL A 154 8.51 -10.56 -12.17
C VAL A 154 9.58 -9.56 -11.78
N THR A 155 10.15 -8.87 -12.76
CA THR A 155 11.26 -7.92 -12.56
C THR A 155 10.92 -6.50 -12.99
N ASP A 156 9.74 -6.30 -13.60
CA ASP A 156 9.35 -5.02 -14.19
C ASP A 156 9.23 -3.94 -13.12
N THR A 157 9.76 -2.76 -13.44
CA THR A 157 9.54 -1.54 -12.67
C THR A 157 8.29 -0.85 -13.22
N THR A 158 7.27 -0.70 -12.38
CA THR A 158 5.97 -0.18 -12.77
C THR A 158 5.55 1.02 -11.92
N THR A 159 4.74 1.89 -12.52
CA THR A 159 4.04 2.98 -11.86
C THR A 159 2.59 2.99 -12.36
N GLY A 160 1.62 3.25 -11.50
CA GLY A 160 0.20 3.25 -11.88
C GLY A 160 -0.35 1.87 -12.28
N THR A 161 0.34 0.79 -11.92
CA THR A 161 -0.02 -0.59 -12.28
C THR A 161 -0.28 -1.43 -11.03
N ILE A 162 -1.40 -2.14 -11.02
CA ILE A 162 -1.74 -3.11 -9.98
C ILE A 162 -2.24 -4.40 -10.63
N TYR A 163 -1.97 -5.53 -9.98
CA TYR A 163 -2.49 -6.82 -10.40
C TYR A 163 -3.74 -7.17 -9.60
N TYR A 164 -4.57 -8.07 -10.11
CA TYR A 164 -5.71 -8.61 -9.36
C TYR A 164 -5.86 -10.11 -9.54
N ALA A 165 -6.50 -10.72 -8.55
CA ALA A 165 -6.96 -12.09 -8.56
C ALA A 165 -8.36 -12.16 -7.92
N ASP A 166 -9.21 -13.04 -8.44
CA ASP A 166 -10.51 -13.32 -7.85
C ASP A 166 -10.38 -14.48 -6.87
N THR A 167 -10.98 -14.33 -5.70
CA THR A 167 -11.06 -15.31 -4.62
C THR A 167 -12.52 -15.69 -4.38
N SER A 168 -12.77 -16.66 -3.52
CA SER A 168 -14.14 -17.02 -3.11
C SER A 168 -14.88 -15.88 -2.39
N LYS A 169 -14.15 -14.88 -1.89
CA LYS A 169 -14.68 -13.73 -1.14
C LYS A 169 -14.80 -12.44 -1.98
N GLY A 170 -14.32 -12.45 -3.21
CA GLY A 170 -14.31 -11.29 -4.09
C GLY A 170 -12.94 -11.03 -4.73
N ARG A 171 -12.76 -9.83 -5.22
CA ARG A 171 -11.52 -9.42 -5.88
C ARG A 171 -10.52 -8.85 -4.90
N THR A 172 -9.31 -9.37 -4.92
CA THR A 172 -8.13 -8.82 -4.24
C THR A 172 -7.18 -8.20 -5.27
N TYR A 173 -6.49 -7.12 -4.87
CA TYR A 173 -5.48 -6.47 -5.71
C TYR A 173 -4.11 -6.60 -5.05
N TYR A 174 -3.05 -6.74 -5.85
CA TYR A 174 -1.70 -6.95 -5.32
C TYR A 174 -0.63 -6.35 -6.24
N PHE A 175 0.56 -6.20 -5.69
CA PHE A 175 1.71 -5.68 -6.43
C PHE A 175 2.69 -6.79 -6.77
N ALA A 176 3.35 -6.69 -7.94
CA ALA A 176 4.39 -7.62 -8.36
C ALA A 176 5.56 -6.89 -9.03
N GLY A 177 6.76 -7.47 -8.96
CA GLY A 177 7.97 -6.90 -9.53
C GLY A 177 8.57 -5.78 -8.67
N ASN A 178 8.80 -4.62 -9.27
CA ASN A 178 9.37 -3.46 -8.62
C ASN A 178 8.48 -2.21 -8.80
N PRO A 179 7.28 -2.17 -8.20
CA PRO A 179 6.42 -0.99 -8.25
C PRO A 179 7.09 0.17 -7.51
N THR A 180 6.96 1.39 -8.06
CA THR A 180 7.55 2.60 -7.46
C THR A 180 6.61 3.32 -6.52
N ASP A 181 5.32 3.02 -6.56
CA ASP A 181 4.20 3.77 -5.97
C ASP A 181 3.36 2.99 -4.95
N ASN A 182 3.80 1.80 -4.52
CA ASN A 182 3.12 1.03 -3.48
C ASN A 182 3.60 1.35 -2.05
N TRP A 183 3.96 2.61 -1.80
CA TRP A 183 4.41 3.09 -0.50
C TRP A 183 3.27 3.70 0.31
N VAL A 184 3.31 3.47 1.62
CA VAL A 184 2.43 4.15 2.57
C VAL A 184 3.21 4.49 3.84
N LYS A 185 2.87 5.62 4.46
CA LYS A 185 3.35 6.00 5.78
C LYS A 185 2.23 5.80 6.78
N PHE A 186 2.46 4.94 7.78
CA PHE A 186 1.46 4.61 8.80
C PHE A 186 2.15 4.32 10.14
N GLY A 187 1.59 4.81 11.24
CA GLY A 187 2.10 4.59 12.59
C GLY A 187 3.55 5.08 12.81
N GLY A 188 3.99 6.10 12.05
CA GLY A 188 5.36 6.61 12.13
C GLY A 188 6.38 5.88 11.26
N PHE A 189 5.99 4.81 10.58
CA PHE A 189 6.85 3.97 9.76
C PHE A 189 6.49 4.04 8.28
N TYR A 190 7.43 3.59 7.44
CA TYR A 190 7.22 3.37 6.01
C TYR A 190 6.94 1.88 5.76
N TRP A 191 5.96 1.64 4.90
CA TRP A 191 5.48 0.32 4.55
C TRP A 191 5.37 0.18 3.04
N ARG A 192 5.44 -1.07 2.58
CA ARG A 192 5.04 -1.40 1.21
C ARG A 192 3.66 -2.05 1.28
N ILE A 193 2.78 -1.67 0.37
CA ILE A 193 1.50 -2.35 0.20
C ILE A 193 1.77 -3.68 -0.52
N ILE A 194 1.37 -4.78 0.11
CA ILE A 194 1.43 -6.12 -0.50
C ILE A 194 0.17 -6.31 -1.34
N ARG A 195 -0.99 -6.09 -0.72
CA ARG A 195 -2.29 -6.26 -1.37
C ARG A 195 -3.38 -5.41 -0.72
N ILE A 196 -4.46 -5.21 -1.47
CA ILE A 196 -5.75 -4.71 -1.01
C ILE A 196 -6.68 -5.91 -0.98
N ASN A 197 -7.18 -6.24 0.21
CA ASN A 197 -8.05 -7.40 0.43
C ASN A 197 -9.44 -7.18 -0.19
N GLU A 198 -10.21 -8.25 -0.27
CA GLU A 198 -11.57 -8.27 -0.83
C GLU A 198 -12.53 -7.34 -0.09
N ASP A 199 -12.34 -7.19 1.23
CA ASP A 199 -13.12 -6.30 2.11
C ASP A 199 -12.65 -4.83 2.08
N GLY A 200 -11.60 -4.53 1.30
CA GLY A 200 -11.02 -3.19 1.18
C GLY A 200 -9.94 -2.86 2.22
N THR A 201 -9.65 -3.75 3.14
CA THR A 201 -8.51 -3.58 4.05
C THR A 201 -7.19 -3.77 3.31
N ILE A 202 -6.10 -3.19 3.83
CA ILE A 202 -4.81 -3.14 3.14
C ILE A 202 -3.78 -3.91 3.95
N ARG A 203 -3.12 -4.85 3.29
CA ARG A 203 -2.00 -5.60 3.88
C ARG A 203 -0.68 -4.89 3.59
N LEU A 204 0.05 -4.62 4.65
CA LEU A 204 1.29 -3.89 4.64
C LEU A 204 2.46 -4.78 5.10
N ILE A 205 3.64 -4.56 4.52
CA ILE A 205 4.90 -5.09 5.03
C ILE A 205 5.81 -3.93 5.46
N TYR A 206 6.43 -4.08 6.63
CA TYR A 206 7.35 -3.09 7.20
C TYR A 206 8.55 -2.85 6.30
N GLN A 207 8.91 -1.57 6.11
CA GLN A 207 10.05 -1.17 5.27
C GLN A 207 11.00 -0.19 5.97
N GLY A 208 10.79 0.09 7.25
CA GLY A 208 11.70 0.95 8.02
C GLY A 208 11.13 2.29 8.44
N THR A 209 12.00 3.18 8.89
CA THR A 209 11.66 4.51 9.44
C THR A 209 11.83 5.65 8.43
N SER A 210 12.37 5.37 7.24
CA SER A 210 12.53 6.34 6.15
C SER A 210 12.17 5.73 4.80
N ALA A 211 11.80 6.57 3.84
CA ALA A 211 11.50 6.13 2.48
C ALA A 211 12.75 5.52 1.81
N ASN A 212 12.54 4.53 0.94
CA ASN A 212 13.59 3.85 0.17
C ASN A 212 14.69 3.18 1.03
N THR A 213 14.36 2.82 2.26
CA THR A 213 15.26 2.07 3.15
C THR A 213 15.56 0.69 2.57
N THR A 214 16.81 0.26 2.67
CA THR A 214 17.28 -1.07 2.29
C THR A 214 18.19 -1.66 3.37
N GLY A 215 18.52 -2.93 3.28
CA GLY A 215 19.40 -3.60 4.22
C GLY A 215 18.78 -3.81 5.61
N SER A 216 19.59 -3.86 6.64
CA SER A 216 19.18 -4.18 8.01
C SER A 216 18.14 -3.21 8.60
N ASN A 217 18.04 -1.99 8.10
CA ASN A 217 17.06 -1.00 8.55
C ASN A 217 15.63 -1.32 8.09
N THR A 218 15.45 -2.32 7.23
CA THR A 218 14.13 -2.83 6.82
C THR A 218 13.64 -3.98 7.70
N GLN A 219 14.41 -4.37 8.70
CA GLN A 219 14.08 -5.44 9.63
C GLN A 219 13.58 -4.88 10.96
N ILE A 220 12.53 -5.46 11.49
CA ILE A 220 12.09 -5.18 12.86
C ILE A 220 13.12 -5.72 13.87
N SER A 221 13.64 -6.92 13.61
CA SER A 221 14.67 -7.58 14.42
C SER A 221 15.31 -8.73 13.66
N ILE A 222 16.44 -9.19 14.16
CA ILE A 222 17.07 -10.45 13.74
C ILE A 222 16.71 -11.49 14.80
N SER A 223 15.91 -12.49 14.45
CA SER A 223 15.50 -13.53 15.35
C SER A 223 15.38 -14.88 14.62
N VAL A 224 15.44 -15.96 15.39
CA VAL A 224 15.04 -17.29 14.92
C VAL A 224 13.52 -17.35 14.89
N TYR A 225 12.97 -18.20 14.02
CA TYR A 225 11.53 -18.42 13.97
C TYR A 225 11.04 -19.08 15.27
N ASN A 226 11.71 -20.13 15.65
CA ASN A 226 11.45 -20.84 16.89
C ASN A 226 12.74 -21.36 17.54
N ASN A 227 12.68 -21.86 18.77
CA ASN A 227 13.85 -22.32 19.46
C ASN A 227 14.39 -23.63 18.86
N ARG A 228 15.69 -23.65 18.53
CA ARG A 228 16.38 -24.87 18.06
C ARG A 228 16.65 -25.91 19.16
N ASP A 229 16.55 -25.52 20.41
CA ASP A 229 16.89 -26.39 21.56
C ASP A 229 15.93 -27.57 21.74
N TYR A 230 14.84 -27.61 20.96
CA TYR A 230 13.90 -28.74 20.90
C TYR A 230 14.28 -29.80 19.84
N GLY A 231 15.57 -29.98 19.56
CA GLY A 231 16.02 -30.97 18.58
C GLY A 231 16.03 -30.50 17.14
N GLY A 232 15.48 -29.29 16.86
CA GLY A 232 15.71 -28.50 15.63
C GLY A 232 15.00 -28.95 14.35
N VAL A 233 14.33 -30.12 14.38
CA VAL A 233 13.75 -30.76 13.19
C VAL A 233 12.36 -31.37 13.47
N GLU A 234 11.75 -31.03 14.59
CA GLU A 234 10.44 -31.57 14.91
C GLU A 234 9.32 -30.73 14.31
N ASN A 235 8.45 -31.35 13.56
CA ASN A 235 7.23 -30.73 13.01
C ASN A 235 6.35 -30.10 14.10
N ALA A 236 6.46 -30.58 15.36
CA ALA A 236 5.75 -30.04 16.51
C ALA A 236 5.98 -28.54 16.74
N HIS A 237 7.12 -28.00 16.30
CA HIS A 237 7.50 -26.58 16.47
C HIS A 237 7.30 -25.75 15.21
N VAL A 238 6.65 -26.29 14.20
CA VAL A 238 6.34 -25.59 12.97
C VAL A 238 5.11 -24.72 13.16
N GLY A 239 5.22 -23.46 12.74
CA GLY A 239 4.12 -22.49 12.71
C GLY A 239 4.29 -21.34 13.69
N TYR A 240 3.49 -20.30 13.48
CA TYR A 240 3.46 -19.07 14.26
C TYR A 240 3.01 -19.31 15.71
N MET A 241 2.10 -20.27 15.89
CA MET A 241 1.80 -20.93 17.16
C MET A 241 1.82 -22.44 16.95
N TYR A 242 2.07 -23.21 17.99
CA TYR A 242 2.16 -24.65 17.89
C TYR A 242 1.68 -25.36 19.17
N THR A 243 1.40 -26.62 19.06
CA THR A 243 1.22 -27.56 20.16
C THR A 243 1.88 -28.87 19.77
N ILE A 244 2.69 -29.45 20.67
CA ILE A 244 3.39 -30.69 20.40
C ILE A 244 2.40 -31.78 19.98
N ASN A 245 2.72 -32.53 18.93
CA ASN A 245 1.91 -33.57 18.31
C ASN A 245 0.53 -33.15 17.80
N GLN A 246 0.36 -31.86 17.47
CA GLN A 246 -0.85 -31.36 16.83
C GLN A 246 -0.48 -30.50 15.60
N PRO A 247 -0.80 -30.90 14.37
CA PRO A 247 -0.42 -30.16 13.15
C PRO A 247 -0.91 -28.71 13.15
N HIS A 248 -2.07 -28.45 13.74
CA HIS A 248 -2.71 -27.13 13.79
C HIS A 248 -2.82 -26.57 15.22
N GLY A 249 -1.92 -26.98 16.13
CA GLY A 249 -1.96 -26.57 17.52
C GLY A 249 -1.73 -25.07 17.73
N LEU A 250 -2.35 -24.51 18.79
CA LEU A 250 -2.33 -23.08 19.11
C LEU A 250 -1.90 -22.84 20.57
N GLY A 251 -1.28 -23.84 21.25
CA GLY A 251 -1.00 -23.80 22.68
C GLY A 251 0.19 -22.94 23.09
N SER A 252 1.17 -22.77 22.21
CA SER A 252 2.40 -22.02 22.49
C SER A 252 2.71 -21.04 21.36
N ASN A 253 3.27 -19.90 21.70
CA ASN A 253 3.78 -18.94 20.72
C ASN A 253 5.16 -19.40 20.22
N SER A 254 5.47 -19.12 18.95
CA SER A 254 6.84 -19.10 18.46
C SER A 254 7.59 -17.87 18.99
N ILE A 255 8.92 -17.94 18.98
CA ILE A 255 9.79 -16.81 19.40
C ILE A 255 9.49 -15.59 18.53
N ILE A 256 9.30 -15.77 17.21
CA ILE A 256 9.02 -14.65 16.30
C ILE A 256 7.66 -14.01 16.59
N LYS A 257 6.66 -14.80 17.02
CA LYS A 257 5.36 -14.25 17.43
C LYS A 257 5.49 -13.36 18.67
N GLU A 258 6.20 -13.83 19.68
CA GLU A 258 6.42 -13.05 20.91
C GLU A 258 7.16 -11.75 20.62
N LEU A 259 8.16 -11.79 19.74
CA LEU A 259 8.88 -10.59 19.29
C LEU A 259 7.97 -9.61 18.56
N LEU A 260 7.13 -10.08 17.64
CA LEU A 260 6.22 -9.22 16.91
C LEU A 260 5.12 -8.63 17.79
N ASP A 261 4.60 -9.40 18.76
CA ASP A 261 3.63 -8.93 19.74
C ASP A 261 4.23 -7.77 20.58
N GLN A 262 5.46 -7.91 21.05
CA GLN A 262 6.16 -6.87 21.81
C GLN A 262 6.45 -5.63 20.95
N TRP A 263 6.82 -5.83 19.69
CA TRP A 263 7.03 -4.74 18.77
C TRP A 263 5.73 -3.97 18.49
N TYR A 264 4.62 -4.68 18.31
CA TYR A 264 3.29 -4.08 18.12
C TYR A 264 2.89 -3.21 19.32
N ILE A 265 3.03 -3.73 20.53
CA ILE A 265 2.75 -2.99 21.77
C ILE A 265 3.53 -1.68 21.81
N SER A 266 4.80 -1.73 21.47
CA SER A 266 5.71 -0.59 21.59
C SER A 266 5.51 0.46 20.48
N ASN A 267 4.95 0.07 19.33
CA ASN A 267 5.00 0.92 18.14
C ASN A 267 3.64 1.18 17.48
N LEU A 268 2.67 0.28 17.58
CA LEU A 268 1.40 0.38 16.86
C LEU A 268 0.18 0.46 17.76
N LEU A 269 0.32 0.28 19.08
CA LEU A 269 -0.82 0.31 19.98
C LEU A 269 -1.57 1.64 19.96
N GLY A 270 -0.86 2.76 19.74
CA GLY A 270 -1.45 4.09 19.61
C GLY A 270 -2.31 4.33 18.36
N VAL A 271 -2.26 3.41 17.38
CA VAL A 271 -3.03 3.47 16.12
C VAL A 271 -3.81 2.17 15.89
N ALA A 272 -4.03 1.39 16.94
CA ALA A 272 -4.66 0.07 16.87
C ALA A 272 -6.11 0.12 16.34
N ASP A 273 -6.81 1.24 16.56
CA ASP A 273 -8.17 1.51 16.06
C ASP A 273 -8.26 1.52 14.52
N LYS A 274 -7.13 1.71 13.84
CA LYS A 274 -7.02 1.75 12.38
C LYS A 274 -6.51 0.44 11.77
N ILE A 275 -6.27 -0.58 12.59
CA ILE A 275 -5.71 -1.86 12.15
C ILE A 275 -6.79 -2.93 12.25
N ASP A 276 -7.12 -3.53 11.10
CA ASP A 276 -8.06 -4.65 11.08
C ASP A 276 -7.43 -5.93 11.62
N GLY A 277 -8.15 -6.59 12.50
CA GLY A 277 -7.74 -7.85 13.09
C GLY A 277 -8.36 -9.10 12.44
N ASN A 278 -9.23 -8.93 11.46
CA ASN A 278 -10.01 -10.03 10.89
C ASN A 278 -9.44 -10.57 9.58
N ALA A 279 -8.67 -9.78 8.83
CA ALA A 279 -8.06 -10.21 7.57
C ALA A 279 -7.10 -11.40 7.73
N GLY A 280 -6.47 -11.51 8.89
CA GLY A 280 -5.73 -12.69 9.32
C GLY A 280 -4.43 -12.96 8.57
N PHE A 281 -3.70 -13.98 9.06
CA PHE A 281 -2.43 -14.44 8.50
C PHE A 281 -2.47 -15.96 8.39
N CYS A 282 -2.25 -16.50 7.18
CA CYS A 282 -2.32 -17.94 6.94
C CYS A 282 -1.01 -18.65 7.26
N GLY A 283 -1.03 -19.53 8.25
CA GLY A 283 0.12 -20.35 8.68
C GLY A 283 0.37 -21.58 7.80
N ASP A 284 -0.65 -22.03 7.06
CA ASP A 284 -0.58 -23.06 6.03
C ASP A 284 0.13 -24.36 6.45
N ARG A 285 -0.23 -24.89 7.63
CA ARG A 285 0.40 -26.08 8.22
C ARG A 285 -0.26 -27.40 7.83
N THR A 286 -1.14 -27.42 6.85
CA THR A 286 -1.72 -28.67 6.34
C THR A 286 -0.65 -29.45 5.58
N PRO A 287 -0.29 -30.68 6.00
CA PRO A 287 0.68 -31.47 5.30
C PRO A 287 0.19 -31.85 3.89
N TYR A 288 1.04 -31.61 2.89
CA TYR A 288 0.88 -32.17 1.55
C TYR A 288 1.39 -33.62 1.50
N SER A 289 2.52 -33.88 2.17
CA SER A 289 3.04 -35.22 2.38
C SER A 289 3.71 -35.32 3.75
N GLY A 290 3.77 -36.51 4.32
CA GLY A 290 4.20 -36.69 5.70
C GLY A 290 3.06 -36.47 6.68
N SER A 291 3.35 -36.63 7.98
CA SER A 291 2.33 -36.57 9.05
C SER A 291 2.16 -35.18 9.68
N GLY A 292 3.13 -34.28 9.52
CA GLY A 292 3.19 -33.00 10.25
C GLY A 292 3.47 -33.19 11.76
N ILE A 293 3.90 -34.37 12.19
CA ILE A 293 4.11 -34.71 13.58
C ILE A 293 5.49 -35.36 13.76
N GLY A 294 6.13 -35.12 14.90
CA GLY A 294 7.41 -35.69 15.27
C GLY A 294 8.51 -35.37 14.25
N LEU A 295 9.37 -36.35 13.98
CA LEU A 295 10.52 -36.26 13.09
C LEU A 295 10.20 -36.67 11.65
N ASP A 296 8.95 -36.90 11.31
CA ASP A 296 8.55 -37.31 9.97
C ASP A 296 8.88 -36.21 8.93
N TYR A 297 9.45 -36.62 7.79
CA TYR A 297 9.69 -35.68 6.72
C TYR A 297 8.38 -35.19 6.14
N THR A 298 8.09 -33.92 6.36
CA THR A 298 6.81 -33.31 5.99
C THR A 298 7.03 -32.19 4.98
N LEU A 299 6.24 -32.21 3.92
CA LEU A 299 6.06 -31.08 2.99
C LEU A 299 4.66 -30.48 3.23
N TYR A 300 4.60 -29.18 3.39
CA TYR A 300 3.35 -28.47 3.65
C TYR A 300 2.69 -27.97 2.37
N GLY A 301 1.45 -27.46 2.47
CA GLY A 301 0.64 -27.06 1.33
C GLY A 301 1.29 -26.04 0.42
N ALA A 302 2.03 -25.07 0.99
CA ALA A 302 2.77 -24.08 0.21
C ALA A 302 3.79 -24.71 -0.74
N TYR A 303 4.48 -25.77 -0.33
CA TYR A 303 5.41 -26.48 -1.22
C TYR A 303 4.70 -27.04 -2.44
N ASN A 304 3.57 -27.71 -2.27
CA ASN A 304 2.82 -28.25 -3.39
C ASN A 304 2.33 -27.14 -4.33
N ARG A 305 1.76 -26.08 -3.80
CA ARG A 305 1.26 -24.97 -4.62
C ARG A 305 2.38 -24.23 -5.36
N LEU A 306 3.45 -23.89 -4.67
CA LEU A 306 4.46 -22.98 -5.21
C LEU A 306 5.59 -23.68 -5.94
N VAL A 307 5.96 -24.92 -5.54
CA VAL A 307 7.06 -25.66 -6.15
C VAL A 307 6.55 -26.60 -7.22
N THR A 308 5.47 -27.34 -6.97
CA THR A 308 4.95 -28.35 -7.88
C THR A 308 3.99 -27.75 -8.90
N ASN A 309 2.93 -27.07 -8.43
CA ASN A 309 1.81 -26.65 -9.28
C ASN A 309 1.96 -25.24 -9.84
N LYS A 310 2.84 -24.40 -9.29
CA LYS A 310 2.96 -22.96 -9.65
C LYS A 310 1.63 -22.22 -9.59
N SER A 311 0.85 -22.50 -8.57
CA SER A 311 -0.51 -21.98 -8.38
C SER A 311 -0.71 -21.44 -6.97
N PRO A 312 -0.22 -20.22 -6.67
CA PRO A 312 -0.41 -19.58 -5.37
C PRO A 312 -1.88 -19.25 -5.12
N THR A 313 -2.23 -19.06 -3.84
CA THR A 313 -3.57 -18.65 -3.41
C THR A 313 -3.49 -17.54 -2.36
N PHE A 314 -4.53 -16.69 -2.31
CA PHE A 314 -4.76 -15.76 -1.19
C PHE A 314 -5.70 -16.37 -0.13
N GLU A 315 -6.24 -17.53 -0.40
CA GLU A 315 -7.14 -18.23 0.52
C GLU A 315 -6.35 -19.10 1.51
N CYS A 316 -6.89 -19.26 2.69
CA CYS A 316 -6.35 -20.14 3.71
C CYS A 316 -7.28 -21.35 3.85
N ASP A 317 -6.83 -22.51 3.39
CA ASP A 317 -7.65 -23.71 3.29
C ASP A 317 -8.12 -24.22 4.67
N ASN A 318 -7.29 -23.98 5.70
CA ASN A 318 -7.60 -24.42 7.05
C ASN A 318 -7.83 -23.24 7.99
N ARG A 319 -9.06 -23.09 8.50
CA ARG A 319 -9.40 -21.99 9.41
C ARG A 319 -8.57 -21.98 10.70
N TYR A 320 -8.06 -23.13 11.14
CA TYR A 320 -7.20 -23.21 12.32
C TYR A 320 -5.80 -22.67 12.06
N ASP A 321 -5.44 -22.51 10.79
CA ASP A 321 -4.20 -21.89 10.37
C ASP A 321 -4.38 -20.42 9.95
N LEU A 322 -5.60 -19.93 9.88
CA LEU A 322 -5.85 -18.50 9.67
C LEU A 322 -5.87 -17.78 11.02
N TYR A 323 -4.76 -17.15 11.33
CA TYR A 323 -4.55 -16.41 12.57
C TYR A 323 -5.26 -15.06 12.51
N THR A 324 -6.22 -14.85 13.39
CA THR A 324 -7.02 -13.62 13.53
C THR A 324 -7.09 -13.22 15.00
N THR A 325 -7.48 -11.96 15.29
CA THR A 325 -7.68 -11.50 16.67
C THR A 325 -9.06 -11.89 17.23
N LYS A 326 -10.01 -12.22 16.35
CA LYS A 326 -11.34 -12.66 16.75
C LYS A 326 -11.62 -14.03 16.14
N GLY A 327 -12.04 -14.97 16.96
CA GLY A 327 -12.55 -16.26 16.49
C GLY A 327 -13.80 -16.06 15.65
N SER A 328 -13.82 -16.68 14.47
CA SER A 328 -14.94 -16.64 13.53
C SER A 328 -15.03 -17.96 12.79
N ILE A 329 -16.01 -18.07 11.89
CA ILE A 329 -16.08 -19.22 10.98
C ILE A 329 -14.83 -19.29 10.08
N THR A 330 -14.19 -18.16 9.81
CA THR A 330 -13.08 -18.05 8.88
C THR A 330 -11.71 -17.91 9.52
N GLY A 331 -11.60 -17.79 10.85
CA GLY A 331 -10.32 -17.61 11.54
C GLY A 331 -10.29 -18.24 12.92
N ASN A 332 -9.08 -18.37 13.52
CA ASN A 332 -8.87 -19.10 14.75
C ASN A 332 -8.98 -18.24 16.04
N GLY A 333 -8.92 -16.90 15.92
CA GLY A 333 -8.99 -16.00 17.08
C GLY A 333 -7.80 -16.08 18.05
N ALA A 334 -6.68 -16.64 17.64
CA ALA A 334 -5.54 -16.89 18.52
C ALA A 334 -4.55 -15.73 18.62
N LEU A 335 -4.70 -14.68 17.81
CA LEU A 335 -3.85 -13.51 17.89
C LEU A 335 -4.29 -12.57 19.02
N THR A 336 -3.32 -12.13 19.81
CA THR A 336 -3.51 -11.01 20.74
C THR A 336 -3.48 -9.67 19.98
N TYR A 337 -2.59 -9.56 19.00
CA TYR A 337 -2.41 -8.37 18.16
C TYR A 337 -2.47 -8.74 16.69
N PRO A 338 -3.00 -7.85 15.81
CA PRO A 338 -3.15 -8.09 14.38
C PRO A 338 -1.82 -7.88 13.64
N ILE A 339 -0.81 -8.69 13.98
CA ILE A 339 0.52 -8.67 13.39
C ILE A 339 0.97 -10.11 13.07
N GLY A 340 1.65 -10.27 11.95
CA GLY A 340 2.18 -11.55 11.49
C GLY A 340 3.22 -11.36 10.40
N LEU A 341 3.51 -12.43 9.68
CA LEU A 341 4.49 -12.44 8.60
C LEU A 341 3.77 -12.51 7.24
N ILE A 342 4.49 -12.16 6.18
CA ILE A 342 4.04 -12.38 4.80
C ILE A 342 3.95 -13.89 4.54
N SER A 343 2.97 -14.35 3.76
CA SER A 343 2.91 -15.75 3.35
C SER A 343 3.81 -16.03 2.14
N ALA A 344 4.20 -17.29 1.94
CA ALA A 344 4.95 -17.69 0.76
C ALA A 344 4.15 -17.49 -0.53
N ASP A 345 2.83 -17.64 -0.48
CA ASP A 345 1.92 -17.37 -1.59
C ASP A 345 1.91 -15.87 -1.94
N GLU A 346 1.88 -14.97 -0.95
CA GLU A 346 2.00 -13.51 -1.17
C GLU A 346 3.34 -13.15 -1.81
N VAL A 347 4.44 -13.81 -1.43
CA VAL A 347 5.74 -13.64 -2.08
C VAL A 347 5.70 -14.10 -3.55
N SER A 348 5.01 -15.19 -3.84
CA SER A 348 4.82 -15.68 -5.21
C SER A 348 4.00 -14.70 -6.05
N TYR A 349 2.89 -14.19 -5.51
CA TYR A 349 2.11 -13.13 -6.16
C TYR A 349 2.93 -11.87 -6.39
N ALA A 350 3.81 -11.51 -5.47
CA ALA A 350 4.74 -10.38 -5.63
C ALA A 350 5.85 -10.60 -6.68
N GLY A 351 5.88 -11.75 -7.35
CA GLY A 351 6.84 -12.07 -8.41
C GLY A 351 8.01 -12.92 -7.95
N GLY A 352 7.96 -13.49 -6.75
CA GLY A 352 8.92 -14.46 -6.27
C GLY A 352 8.68 -15.87 -6.85
N VAL A 353 9.74 -16.65 -7.03
CA VAL A 353 9.69 -18.06 -7.43
C VAL A 353 10.63 -18.85 -6.53
N TYR A 354 10.18 -20.00 -6.08
CA TYR A 354 10.99 -20.85 -5.21
C TYR A 354 12.38 -21.12 -5.82
N ASN A 355 13.41 -20.92 -5.02
CA ASN A 355 14.82 -21.12 -5.38
C ASN A 355 15.34 -20.26 -6.54
N VAL A 356 14.65 -19.16 -6.87
CA VAL A 356 15.10 -18.19 -7.87
C VAL A 356 15.30 -16.83 -7.18
N ASN A 357 16.52 -16.30 -7.30
CA ASN A 357 16.82 -14.99 -6.72
C ASN A 357 16.26 -13.86 -7.61
N ASN A 358 15.27 -13.14 -7.10
CA ASN A 358 14.71 -11.96 -7.74
C ASN A 358 15.24 -10.68 -7.09
N THR A 359 16.40 -10.20 -7.54
CA THR A 359 17.03 -8.97 -7.00
C THR A 359 16.27 -7.69 -7.34
N SER A 360 15.37 -7.73 -8.32
CA SER A 360 14.56 -6.58 -8.73
C SER A 360 13.22 -6.49 -7.99
N SER A 361 12.87 -7.49 -7.16
CA SER A 361 11.61 -7.45 -6.42
C SER A 361 11.62 -6.36 -5.35
N TYR A 362 10.48 -5.67 -5.18
CA TYR A 362 10.29 -4.71 -4.09
C TYR A 362 10.37 -5.36 -2.69
N LEU A 363 10.18 -6.67 -2.60
CA LEU A 363 10.36 -7.44 -1.38
C LEU A 363 11.82 -7.80 -1.11
N ASN A 364 12.72 -7.64 -2.08
CA ASN A 364 14.14 -7.89 -1.90
C ASN A 364 14.83 -6.64 -1.35
N THR A 365 14.93 -6.56 -0.04
CA THR A 365 15.60 -5.46 0.67
C THR A 365 17.09 -5.72 0.90
N GLY A 366 17.63 -6.83 0.39
CA GLY A 366 18.98 -7.31 0.69
C GLY A 366 19.09 -8.06 2.02
N GLN A 367 17.96 -8.37 2.66
CA GLN A 367 17.87 -9.13 3.89
C GLN A 367 16.94 -10.32 3.73
N GLY A 368 17.28 -11.42 4.40
CA GLY A 368 16.36 -12.56 4.52
C GLY A 368 15.20 -12.22 5.48
N TYR A 369 14.05 -12.81 5.23
CA TYR A 369 12.88 -12.71 6.11
C TYR A 369 12.15 -14.05 6.21
N TRP A 370 11.47 -14.23 7.33
CA TRP A 370 10.62 -15.39 7.55
C TRP A 370 9.26 -15.20 6.88
N THR A 371 8.68 -16.32 6.43
CA THR A 371 7.29 -16.35 5.94
C THR A 371 6.38 -16.98 6.99
N MET A 372 5.09 -16.66 6.88
CA MET A 372 4.04 -17.27 7.73
C MET A 372 3.81 -18.73 7.36
N SER A 373 3.97 -19.09 6.09
CA SER A 373 3.78 -20.44 5.57
C SER A 373 4.85 -21.41 6.09
N ALA A 374 4.41 -22.60 6.50
CA ALA A 374 5.25 -23.67 7.00
C ALA A 374 6.13 -24.30 5.91
#